data_28536b5d542e7f18e3eb6ac3b9e397d3
#
_entry.id   28536b5d542e7f18e3eb6ac3b9e397d3
#
_cell.length_a   1.000
_cell.length_b   1.000
_cell.length_c   1.000
_cell.angle_alpha   90.00
_cell.angle_beta   90.00
_cell.angle_gamma   90.00
#
_symmetry.space_group_name_H-M   'P 1'
#
loop_
_entity.id
_entity.type
_entity.pdbx_description
1 polymer ?
#
loop_
_entity_poly.entity_id
_entity_poly.type
_entity_poly.pdbx_seq_one_letter_code
_entity_poly.pdbx_strand_id
1 'polypeptide(L)'
;MSFSSYHPGELAAQDKAGTRGAAAELAAGKRSALSFSSSHDAFLAAQSFAALASVDIKSQSVWVTPLFGKAGDLTATSEHEILISASCIPNSEILKFIEPGTPLSLLGIDLNRRIRHRISGTSLTSINQESRGLNLQVEEYSPNCPKYINRRQIIHASNEASALNKDAKAVIRTQLTPDDQAFVRTIDTLWIGSYAPNVGADCNHRGGQPGFIRVISPSIIEWPEYRGNGMFFTSGNLESCDRAGVTLVNFESGSMIQMTGRATVDWAHDGSYEGASRKIVFHITSLIRTDNVTSHRWQRLDYSPYNPVVAGAEILDSETEYPQVATLAKIVDESEHVKTFRFVIPRRIAFLPGQYATFEFSNIPDGEPLEVRTWTLSETPNSINGDNTLDITVKRVPNGLLTNWLHDHAELGMQVKLLGVQGEMTAIRLDIETQKPVVPKHLLLLSAGIGITPNLAMVRGIGAFSLQDQTNITMIHIERDEKHLISQSELLRRAMNYPSFNYINIISSRQGRLTEDALEKVVPNAASQQAYICGPTQFMRDMTEYLVSIGVPAAQIYTESFEF
;
A
#
# COMPACT_ATOMS: atom_id res chain seq x y z
N MET A 1 27.97 11.00 -10.29
CA MET A 1 27.06 10.99 -11.43
C MET A 1 25.69 11.30 -10.88
N SER A 2 25.01 12.35 -11.36
CA SER A 2 23.63 12.66 -10.93
C SER A 2 22.75 11.51 -11.44
N PHE A 3 22.17 10.77 -10.55
CA PHE A 3 21.16 9.78 -10.90
C PHE A 3 19.98 10.50 -11.55
N SER A 4 19.88 10.44 -12.86
CA SER A 4 18.63 10.75 -13.57
C SER A 4 17.66 9.67 -13.15
N SER A 5 16.67 10.05 -12.42
CA SER A 5 15.78 9.18 -11.66
C SER A 5 14.86 8.32 -12.53
N TYR A 6 14.69 8.59 -13.81
CA TYR A 6 13.78 7.86 -14.72
C TYR A 6 14.48 7.53 -16.04
N HIS A 7 14.21 6.34 -16.59
CA HIS A 7 14.70 5.97 -17.91
C HIS A 7 13.83 6.59 -19.04
N PRO A 8 14.29 6.63 -20.30
CA PRO A 8 13.59 7.32 -21.38
C PRO A 8 12.13 6.88 -21.59
N GLY A 9 11.82 5.60 -21.43
CA GLY A 9 10.46 5.09 -21.55
C GLY A 9 9.53 5.61 -20.44
N GLU A 10 9.99 5.69 -19.20
CA GLU A 10 9.21 6.27 -18.08
C GLU A 10 8.95 7.75 -18.31
N LEU A 11 9.97 8.48 -18.78
CA LEU A 11 9.82 9.89 -19.14
C LEU A 11 8.80 10.09 -20.25
N ALA A 12 8.82 9.23 -21.28
CA ALA A 12 7.84 9.27 -22.37
C ALA A 12 6.41 8.98 -21.87
N ALA A 13 6.25 8.00 -20.98
CA ALA A 13 4.96 7.70 -20.36
C ALA A 13 4.44 8.83 -19.48
N GLN A 14 5.32 9.48 -18.70
CA GLN A 14 4.99 10.66 -17.88
C GLN A 14 4.57 11.85 -18.73
N ASP A 15 5.23 12.08 -19.90
CA ASP A 15 4.84 13.14 -20.83
C ASP A 15 3.46 12.89 -21.42
N LYS A 16 3.16 11.66 -21.87
CA LYS A 16 1.84 11.27 -22.37
C LYS A 16 0.74 11.45 -21.33
N ALA A 17 1.08 11.26 -20.06
CA ALA A 17 0.16 11.38 -18.92
C ALA A 17 0.09 12.80 -18.33
N GLY A 18 0.97 13.73 -18.71
CA GLY A 18 1.05 15.06 -18.13
C GLY A 18 1.55 15.10 -16.67
N THR A 19 2.29 14.08 -16.21
CA THR A 19 2.68 13.93 -14.78
C THR A 19 4.17 14.15 -14.50
N ARG A 20 4.96 14.58 -15.50
CA ARG A 20 6.42 14.70 -15.38
C ARG A 20 6.88 15.55 -14.18
N GLY A 21 6.21 16.67 -13.91
CA GLY A 21 6.55 17.55 -12.79
C GLY A 21 6.36 16.85 -11.43
N ALA A 22 5.19 16.28 -11.21
CA ALA A 22 4.87 15.55 -9.98
C ALA A 22 5.77 14.31 -9.79
N ALA A 23 6.06 13.58 -10.87
CA ALA A 23 6.96 12.44 -10.82
C ALA A 23 8.41 12.85 -10.45
N ALA A 24 8.89 14.00 -10.94
CA ALA A 24 10.23 14.51 -10.60
C ALA A 24 10.38 14.84 -9.12
N GLU A 25 9.35 15.42 -8.48
CA GLU A 25 9.34 15.69 -7.04
C GLU A 25 9.40 14.38 -6.23
N LEU A 26 8.65 13.36 -6.64
CA LEU A 26 8.68 12.05 -6.01
C LEU A 26 10.02 11.32 -6.18
N ALA A 27 10.69 11.50 -7.31
CA ALA A 27 11.96 10.85 -7.61
C ALA A 27 13.09 11.26 -6.66
N ALA A 28 13.14 12.53 -6.28
CA ALA A 28 14.18 13.08 -5.41
C ALA A 28 14.19 12.41 -4.01
N GLY A 29 13.05 11.83 -3.58
CA GLY A 29 12.91 11.18 -2.27
C GLY A 29 12.87 9.64 -2.28
N LYS A 30 12.62 8.98 -3.42
CA LYS A 30 12.23 7.55 -3.46
C LYS A 30 13.18 6.61 -4.19
N ARG A 31 14.12 7.12 -4.98
CA ARG A 31 15.12 6.30 -5.70
C ARG A 31 16.52 6.36 -5.10
N SER A 32 16.63 6.50 -3.79
CA SER A 32 17.94 6.20 -3.20
C SER A 32 18.13 4.69 -3.25
N ALA A 33 19.05 4.21 -4.05
CA ALA A 33 19.61 2.90 -3.92
C ALA A 33 19.91 2.69 -2.42
N LEU A 34 19.37 1.53 -1.75
CA LEU A 34 20.42 0.79 -1.69
C LEU A 34 20.98 0.18 -0.49
N SER A 35 20.66 0.56 0.67
CA SER A 35 20.89 -0.26 1.83
C SER A 35 19.53 -0.76 2.33
N PHE A 36 19.41 -2.05 2.49
CA PHE A 36 18.31 -2.60 3.26
C PHE A 36 18.49 -2.15 4.70
N SER A 37 17.55 -1.33 5.17
CA SER A 37 17.45 -1.10 6.61
C SER A 37 16.84 -2.33 7.29
N SER A 38 17.05 -2.45 8.59
CA SER A 38 16.46 -3.52 9.40
C SER A 38 14.93 -3.57 9.32
N SER A 39 14.25 -2.44 9.06
CA SER A 39 12.81 -2.38 8.86
C SER A 39 12.37 -3.00 7.52
N HIS A 40 13.16 -2.87 6.47
CA HIS A 40 12.89 -3.50 5.17
C HIS A 40 13.07 -5.01 5.23
N ASP A 41 14.11 -5.47 5.90
CA ASP A 41 14.34 -6.90 6.14
C ASP A 41 13.19 -7.50 6.95
N ALA A 42 12.79 -6.85 8.05
CA ALA A 42 11.68 -7.29 8.87
C ALA A 42 10.35 -7.32 8.11
N PHE A 43 10.11 -6.34 7.22
CA PHE A 43 8.93 -6.36 6.34
C PHE A 43 8.96 -7.59 5.42
N LEU A 44 10.07 -7.82 4.72
CA LEU A 44 10.19 -8.97 3.81
C LEU A 44 10.08 -10.30 4.55
N ALA A 45 10.80 -10.43 5.66
CA ALA A 45 10.81 -11.64 6.47
C ALA A 45 9.43 -12.01 7.03
N ALA A 46 8.53 -11.05 7.17
CA ALA A 46 7.16 -11.28 7.63
C ALA A 46 6.20 -11.76 6.54
N GLN A 47 6.59 -11.71 5.24
CA GLN A 47 5.66 -12.01 4.16
C GLN A 47 5.40 -13.50 3.99
N SER A 48 4.12 -13.86 3.83
CA SER A 48 3.67 -15.19 3.42
C SER A 48 3.37 -15.28 1.92
N PHE A 49 3.40 -14.14 1.23
CA PHE A 49 3.18 -14.01 -0.19
C PHE A 49 4.05 -12.91 -0.81
N ALA A 50 4.61 -13.18 -1.97
CA ALA A 50 5.28 -12.20 -2.82
C ALA A 50 5.13 -12.59 -4.29
N ALA A 51 5.53 -11.72 -5.21
CA ALA A 51 5.56 -12.00 -6.64
C ALA A 51 6.95 -11.68 -7.20
N LEU A 52 7.51 -12.60 -7.99
CA LEU A 52 8.83 -12.47 -8.61
C LEU A 52 8.68 -12.38 -10.13
N ALA A 53 8.99 -11.23 -10.71
CA ALA A 53 9.19 -11.10 -12.16
C ALA A 53 10.61 -11.55 -12.53
N SER A 54 10.71 -12.31 -13.60
CA SER A 54 11.99 -12.79 -14.17
C SER A 54 11.97 -12.70 -15.69
N VAL A 55 13.13 -12.41 -16.28
CA VAL A 55 13.26 -12.16 -17.72
C VAL A 55 14.22 -13.17 -18.34
N ASP A 56 13.71 -14.01 -19.21
CA ASP A 56 14.56 -14.84 -20.08
C ASP A 56 15.03 -13.98 -21.26
N ILE A 57 16.27 -13.55 -21.20
CA ILE A 57 16.89 -12.71 -22.25
C ILE A 57 16.98 -13.46 -23.59
N LYS A 58 17.14 -14.80 -23.57
CA LYS A 58 17.31 -15.61 -24.78
C LYS A 58 16.00 -15.73 -25.55
N SER A 59 14.90 -16.06 -24.87
CA SER A 59 13.56 -16.14 -25.48
C SER A 59 12.83 -14.80 -25.51
N GLN A 60 13.34 -13.79 -24.81
CA GLN A 60 12.68 -12.51 -24.56
C GLN A 60 11.32 -12.67 -23.89
N SER A 61 11.12 -13.70 -23.09
CA SER A 61 9.90 -13.88 -22.33
C SER A 61 10.05 -13.33 -20.91
N VAL A 62 8.97 -12.69 -20.44
CA VAL A 62 8.85 -12.22 -19.06
C VAL A 62 7.83 -13.09 -18.36
N TRP A 63 8.16 -13.54 -17.16
CA TRP A 63 7.27 -14.33 -16.34
C TRP A 63 7.13 -13.71 -14.96
N VAL A 64 5.97 -13.86 -14.35
CA VAL A 64 5.76 -13.54 -12.94
C VAL A 64 5.42 -14.81 -12.19
N THR A 65 6.19 -15.11 -11.16
CA THR A 65 6.01 -16.30 -10.32
C THR A 65 5.55 -15.88 -8.92
N PRO A 66 4.35 -16.29 -8.49
CA PRO A 66 3.94 -16.12 -7.10
C PRO A 66 4.81 -16.97 -6.18
N LEU A 67 5.22 -16.39 -5.07
CA LEU A 67 5.97 -17.05 -4.02
C LEU A 67 5.02 -17.26 -2.83
N PHE A 68 4.84 -18.52 -2.42
CA PHE A 68 3.98 -18.89 -1.31
C PHE A 68 4.84 -19.40 -0.16
N GLY A 69 5.14 -18.54 0.78
CA GLY A 69 6.10 -18.80 1.84
C GLY A 69 5.54 -18.64 3.24
N LYS A 70 6.42 -18.64 4.19
CA LYS A 70 6.20 -18.32 5.59
C LYS A 70 7.21 -17.28 6.05
N ALA A 71 7.03 -16.76 7.25
CA ALA A 71 7.98 -15.83 7.84
C ALA A 71 9.41 -16.42 7.80
N GLY A 72 10.36 -15.64 7.29
CA GLY A 72 11.76 -16.01 7.11
C GLY A 72 12.13 -16.63 5.75
N ASP A 73 11.17 -16.87 4.84
CA ASP A 73 11.48 -17.36 3.49
C ASP A 73 12.05 -16.28 2.56
N LEU A 74 11.85 -15.02 2.89
CA LEU A 74 12.43 -13.85 2.22
C LEU A 74 13.28 -13.10 3.25
N THR A 75 14.60 -13.08 3.10
CA THR A 75 15.50 -12.46 4.09
C THR A 75 16.62 -11.72 3.42
N ALA A 76 16.99 -10.56 3.95
CA ALA A 76 18.22 -9.90 3.56
C ALA A 76 19.42 -10.65 4.15
N THR A 77 20.37 -11.03 3.31
CA THR A 77 21.65 -11.65 3.72
C THR A 77 22.75 -10.62 3.87
N SER A 78 22.56 -9.45 3.25
CA SER A 78 23.40 -8.25 3.39
C SER A 78 22.60 -7.01 3.02
N GLU A 79 23.21 -5.83 3.09
CA GLU A 79 22.60 -4.55 2.66
C GLU A 79 22.18 -4.53 1.18
N HIS A 80 22.68 -5.45 0.36
CA HIS A 80 22.45 -5.48 -1.09
C HIS A 80 22.03 -6.85 -1.62
N GLU A 81 21.67 -7.78 -0.75
CA GLU A 81 21.36 -9.15 -1.17
C GLU A 81 20.16 -9.71 -0.41
N ILE A 82 19.23 -10.31 -1.14
CA ILE A 82 18.08 -11.01 -0.60
C ILE A 82 18.13 -12.48 -0.99
N LEU A 83 17.96 -13.35 -0.01
CA LEU A 83 17.70 -14.76 -0.22
C LEU A 83 16.19 -15.00 -0.31
N ILE A 84 15.78 -15.62 -1.40
CA ILE A 84 14.44 -16.16 -1.62
C ILE A 84 14.54 -17.67 -1.42
N SER A 85 13.96 -18.21 -0.36
CA SER A 85 14.04 -19.63 -0.01
C SER A 85 13.42 -20.52 -1.10
N ALA A 86 14.06 -21.65 -1.41
CA ALA A 86 13.51 -22.63 -2.33
C ALA A 86 12.16 -23.20 -1.88
N SER A 87 11.86 -23.17 -0.56
CA SER A 87 10.61 -23.64 0.03
C SER A 87 9.37 -22.88 -0.46
N CYS A 88 9.52 -21.61 -0.85
CA CYS A 88 8.42 -20.75 -1.31
C CYS A 88 8.34 -20.63 -2.84
N ILE A 89 9.33 -21.14 -3.57
CA ILE A 89 9.40 -21.08 -5.04
C ILE A 89 8.67 -22.29 -5.62
N PRO A 90 7.58 -22.12 -6.39
CA PRO A 90 6.94 -23.22 -7.09
C PRO A 90 7.95 -23.93 -8.01
N ASN A 91 7.93 -25.26 -8.02
CA ASN A 91 8.76 -26.04 -8.93
C ASN A 91 8.27 -25.85 -10.37
N SER A 92 8.76 -24.79 -11.02
CA SER A 92 8.30 -24.35 -12.33
C SER A 92 9.40 -24.47 -13.35
N GLU A 93 9.10 -25.13 -14.47
CA GLU A 93 9.96 -25.18 -15.66
C GLU A 93 10.34 -23.77 -16.16
N ILE A 94 9.46 -22.79 -15.94
CA ILE A 94 9.68 -21.38 -16.37
C ILE A 94 10.80 -20.66 -15.62
N LEU A 95 11.32 -21.22 -14.53
CA LEU A 95 12.42 -20.60 -13.76
C LEU A 95 13.77 -21.22 -14.07
N LYS A 96 13.83 -22.28 -14.87
CA LYS A 96 15.09 -22.97 -15.22
C LYS A 96 16.08 -22.14 -16.00
N PHE A 97 15.62 -21.06 -16.65
CA PHE A 97 16.50 -20.13 -17.37
C PHE A 97 17.26 -19.17 -16.43
N ILE A 98 16.87 -19.10 -15.15
CA ILE A 98 17.52 -18.16 -14.22
C ILE A 98 18.96 -18.61 -13.98
N GLU A 99 19.88 -17.73 -14.35
CA GLU A 99 21.32 -17.84 -14.16
C GLU A 99 21.88 -16.51 -13.62
N PRO A 100 23.10 -16.46 -13.08
CA PRO A 100 23.68 -15.19 -12.63
C PRO A 100 23.60 -14.10 -13.69
N GLY A 101 23.13 -12.91 -13.29
CA GLY A 101 22.87 -11.78 -14.19
C GLY A 101 21.47 -11.74 -14.79
N THR A 102 20.61 -12.73 -14.56
CA THR A 102 19.20 -12.68 -14.99
C THR A 102 18.47 -11.51 -14.30
N PRO A 103 17.81 -10.60 -15.07
CA PRO A 103 17.03 -9.52 -14.47
C PRO A 103 15.84 -10.05 -13.69
N LEU A 104 15.70 -9.58 -12.45
CA LEU A 104 14.67 -9.98 -11.50
C LEU A 104 14.02 -8.75 -10.87
N SER A 105 12.74 -8.87 -10.50
CA SER A 105 12.08 -7.91 -9.64
C SER A 105 11.14 -8.62 -8.67
N LEU A 106 11.36 -8.43 -7.37
CA LEU A 106 10.56 -8.98 -6.28
C LEU A 106 9.59 -7.91 -5.79
N LEU A 107 8.30 -8.24 -5.73
CA LEU A 107 7.28 -7.45 -5.07
C LEU A 107 6.83 -8.16 -3.79
N GLY A 108 7.37 -7.74 -2.64
CA GLY A 108 6.85 -8.10 -1.33
C GLY A 108 5.55 -7.34 -1.07
N ILE A 109 4.51 -8.04 -0.64
CA ILE A 109 3.19 -7.43 -0.42
C ILE A 109 2.49 -8.01 0.81
N ASP A 110 2.13 -7.13 1.72
CA ASP A 110 1.22 -7.42 2.83
C ASP A 110 -0.20 -7.06 2.40
N LEU A 111 -0.97 -8.08 2.02
CA LEU A 111 -2.34 -7.90 1.55
C LEU A 111 -3.27 -7.43 2.67
N ASN A 112 -2.97 -7.74 3.94
CA ASN A 112 -3.81 -7.33 5.06
C ASN A 112 -3.62 -5.84 5.39
N ARG A 113 -2.37 -5.36 5.35
CA ARG A 113 -2.00 -3.98 5.70
C ARG A 113 -1.95 -3.03 4.50
N ARG A 114 -2.17 -3.52 3.27
CA ARG A 114 -2.00 -2.77 2.02
C ARG A 114 -0.62 -2.13 1.88
N ILE A 115 0.43 -2.86 2.26
CA ILE A 115 1.82 -2.41 2.13
C ILE A 115 2.49 -3.24 1.05
N ARG A 116 3.25 -2.60 0.17
CA ARG A 116 4.05 -3.29 -0.84
C ARG A 116 5.35 -2.55 -1.12
N HIS A 117 6.40 -3.33 -1.30
CA HIS A 117 7.74 -2.86 -1.62
C HIS A 117 8.26 -3.61 -2.83
N ARG A 118 8.76 -2.89 -3.81
CA ARG A 118 9.41 -3.47 -4.98
C ARG A 118 10.91 -3.38 -4.84
N ILE A 119 11.57 -4.47 -5.23
CA ILE A 119 13.00 -4.65 -5.20
C ILE A 119 13.43 -5.21 -6.54
N SER A 120 14.21 -4.46 -7.29
CA SER A 120 14.68 -4.86 -8.62
C SER A 120 16.19 -5.02 -8.63
N GLY A 121 16.68 -5.90 -9.50
CA GLY A 121 18.10 -6.19 -9.64
C GLY A 121 18.34 -7.44 -10.48
N THR A 122 19.40 -8.19 -10.15
CA THR A 122 19.82 -9.36 -10.91
C THR A 122 20.03 -10.58 -10.03
N SER A 123 19.90 -11.77 -10.61
CA SER A 123 20.19 -13.01 -9.91
C SER A 123 21.71 -13.18 -9.68
N LEU A 124 22.09 -13.62 -8.48
CA LEU A 124 23.45 -14.06 -8.17
C LEU A 124 23.64 -15.58 -8.35
N THR A 125 22.55 -16.32 -8.38
CA THR A 125 22.56 -17.78 -8.42
C THR A 125 21.64 -18.33 -9.51
N SER A 126 21.89 -19.58 -9.92
CA SER A 126 20.98 -20.34 -10.75
C SER A 126 19.96 -21.09 -9.89
N ILE A 127 18.76 -21.33 -10.41
CA ILE A 127 17.82 -22.25 -9.81
C ILE A 127 18.11 -23.65 -10.34
N ASN A 128 18.52 -24.55 -9.45
CA ASN A 128 18.67 -25.98 -9.72
C ASN A 128 18.10 -26.80 -8.55
N GLN A 129 18.01 -28.11 -8.70
CA GLN A 129 17.44 -29.01 -7.68
C GLN A 129 18.22 -29.03 -6.35
N GLU A 130 19.48 -28.59 -6.36
CA GLU A 130 20.36 -28.57 -5.18
C GLU A 130 20.43 -27.18 -4.53
N SER A 131 19.84 -26.15 -5.16
CA SER A 131 19.89 -24.78 -4.64
C SER A 131 19.04 -24.63 -3.37
N ARG A 132 19.60 -23.94 -2.37
CA ARG A 132 18.85 -23.57 -1.14
C ARG A 132 17.82 -22.48 -1.41
N GLY A 133 17.89 -21.83 -2.56
CA GLY A 133 17.06 -20.72 -2.95
C GLY A 133 17.68 -19.90 -4.07
N LEU A 134 17.16 -18.72 -4.27
CA LEU A 134 17.58 -17.75 -5.26
C LEU A 134 18.09 -16.49 -4.54
N ASN A 135 19.31 -16.07 -4.85
CA ASN A 135 19.89 -14.85 -4.34
C ASN A 135 19.69 -13.71 -5.34
N LEU A 136 19.05 -12.64 -4.89
CA LEU A 136 18.81 -11.40 -5.65
C LEU A 136 19.81 -10.33 -5.20
N GLN A 137 20.67 -9.87 -6.12
CA GLN A 137 21.45 -8.64 -5.95
C GLN A 137 20.52 -7.44 -6.10
N VAL A 138 20.42 -6.62 -5.08
CA VAL A 138 19.54 -5.44 -5.06
C VAL A 138 20.22 -4.27 -5.75
N GLU A 139 19.55 -3.70 -6.75
CA GLU A 139 19.98 -2.51 -7.49
C GLU A 139 19.03 -1.35 -7.28
N GLU A 140 17.73 -1.62 -7.11
CA GLU A 140 16.70 -0.62 -6.86
C GLU A 140 15.71 -1.11 -5.79
N TYR A 141 15.32 -0.21 -4.90
CA TYR A 141 14.26 -0.42 -3.92
C TYR A 141 13.25 0.72 -4.03
N SER A 142 11.96 0.41 -4.02
CA SER A 142 10.89 1.39 -4.10
C SER A 142 9.68 0.98 -3.26
N PRO A 143 9.32 1.75 -2.22
CA PRO A 143 8.01 1.62 -1.60
C PRO A 143 6.95 2.04 -2.62
N ASN A 144 5.83 1.34 -2.66
CA ASN A 144 4.77 1.59 -3.62
C ASN A 144 3.46 2.00 -2.93
N CYS A 145 2.65 2.79 -3.65
CA CYS A 145 1.35 3.26 -3.20
C CYS A 145 0.42 2.10 -2.79
N PRO A 146 -0.34 2.20 -1.68
CA PRO A 146 -1.27 1.18 -1.20
C PRO A 146 -2.55 1.06 -2.04
N LYS A 147 -2.81 1.98 -2.97
CA LYS A 147 -4.02 2.01 -3.80
C LYS A 147 -4.24 0.68 -4.52
N TYR A 148 -5.51 0.31 -4.66
CA TYR A 148 -6.00 -0.86 -5.39
C TYR A 148 -5.60 -2.23 -4.81
N ILE A 149 -4.99 -2.29 -3.63
CA ILE A 149 -4.76 -3.56 -2.93
C ILE A 149 -6.07 -3.94 -2.23
N ASN A 150 -6.67 -5.06 -2.63
CA ASN A 150 -7.80 -5.66 -1.96
C ASN A 150 -7.32 -6.40 -0.72
N ARG A 151 -7.88 -6.09 0.46
CA ARG A 151 -7.39 -6.66 1.72
C ARG A 151 -7.77 -8.14 1.84
N ARG A 152 -6.79 -8.89 2.31
CA ARG A 152 -6.96 -10.31 2.61
C ARG A 152 -6.19 -10.66 3.88
N GLN A 153 -6.78 -11.56 4.66
CA GLN A 153 -6.08 -12.23 5.75
C GLN A 153 -5.92 -13.72 5.44
N ILE A 154 -4.82 -14.28 5.87
CA ILE A 154 -4.60 -15.72 5.79
C ILE A 154 -5.49 -16.41 6.84
N ILE A 155 -6.35 -17.33 6.40
CA ILE A 155 -7.25 -18.09 7.28
C ILE A 155 -6.76 -19.53 7.49
N HIS A 156 -5.90 -20.01 6.58
CA HIS A 156 -5.22 -21.29 6.69
C HIS A 156 -3.79 -21.11 6.22
N ALA A 157 -2.84 -21.21 7.13
CA ALA A 157 -1.40 -21.25 6.84
C ALA A 157 -0.92 -22.69 7.05
N SER A 158 -0.15 -23.21 6.09
CA SER A 158 0.47 -24.52 6.23
C SER A 158 1.52 -24.49 7.33
N ASN A 159 1.49 -25.46 8.22
CA ASN A 159 2.54 -25.70 9.23
C ASN A 159 3.69 -26.57 8.69
N GLU A 160 3.60 -27.03 7.43
CA GLU A 160 4.64 -27.80 6.79
C GLU A 160 5.88 -26.96 6.45
N ALA A 161 6.97 -27.61 6.10
CA ALA A 161 8.21 -26.95 5.71
C ALA A 161 8.04 -26.07 4.44
N SER A 162 7.07 -26.40 3.59
CA SER A 162 6.68 -25.62 2.42
C SER A 162 5.16 -25.53 2.32
N ALA A 163 4.65 -24.36 1.94
CA ALA A 163 3.25 -24.12 1.65
C ALA A 163 2.82 -24.64 0.26
N LEU A 164 3.78 -25.10 -0.55
CA LEU A 164 3.53 -25.55 -1.91
C LEU A 164 2.98 -26.98 -1.94
N ASN A 165 1.97 -27.19 -2.77
CA ASN A 165 1.44 -28.50 -3.03
C ASN A 165 2.31 -29.21 -4.09
N LYS A 166 3.01 -30.27 -3.68
CA LYS A 166 3.90 -31.04 -4.54
C LYS A 166 3.20 -31.81 -5.65
N ASP A 167 1.91 -32.09 -5.46
CA ASP A 167 1.08 -32.82 -6.42
C ASP A 167 0.39 -31.91 -7.44
N ALA A 168 0.53 -30.59 -7.30
CA ALA A 168 -0.04 -29.62 -8.23
C ALA A 168 0.56 -29.79 -9.63
N LYS A 169 -0.31 -29.97 -10.62
CA LYS A 169 0.10 -30.17 -12.01
C LYS A 169 -0.06 -28.88 -12.80
N ALA A 170 1.01 -28.50 -13.47
CA ALA A 170 1.02 -27.39 -14.41
C ALA A 170 0.55 -27.86 -15.81
N VAL A 171 -0.37 -27.12 -16.41
CA VAL A 171 -0.82 -27.36 -17.79
C VAL A 171 -0.48 -26.17 -18.66
N ILE A 172 0.37 -26.40 -19.66
CA ILE A 172 0.85 -25.37 -20.60
C ILE A 172 -0.12 -25.27 -21.78
N ARG A 173 -0.45 -24.04 -22.18
CA ARG A 173 -1.33 -23.71 -23.32
C ARG A 173 -0.86 -22.42 -23.99
N THR A 174 -1.42 -22.15 -25.17
CA THR A 174 -1.19 -20.88 -25.91
C THR A 174 -2.43 -19.97 -25.91
N GLN A 175 -3.57 -20.49 -25.41
CA GLN A 175 -4.85 -19.78 -25.38
C GLN A 175 -5.64 -20.18 -24.13
N LEU A 176 -6.48 -19.26 -23.64
CA LEU A 176 -7.42 -19.49 -22.55
C LEU A 176 -8.56 -20.41 -22.99
N THR A 177 -8.78 -21.49 -22.26
CA THR A 177 -10.00 -22.31 -22.37
C THR A 177 -11.21 -21.53 -21.82
N PRO A 178 -12.46 -22.00 -22.07
CA PRO A 178 -13.64 -21.41 -21.43
C PRO A 178 -13.54 -21.36 -19.90
N ASP A 179 -12.98 -22.39 -19.26
CA ASP A 179 -12.77 -22.43 -17.81
C ASP A 179 -11.71 -21.42 -17.35
N ASP A 180 -10.62 -21.26 -18.13
CA ASP A 180 -9.62 -20.23 -17.85
C ASP A 180 -10.22 -18.82 -17.97
N GLN A 181 -11.09 -18.59 -18.97
CA GLN A 181 -11.79 -17.32 -19.14
C GLN A 181 -12.76 -17.04 -17.98
N ALA A 182 -13.48 -18.06 -17.51
CA ALA A 182 -14.32 -17.96 -16.32
C ALA A 182 -13.47 -17.60 -15.08
N PHE A 183 -12.32 -18.26 -14.90
CA PHE A 183 -11.38 -17.95 -13.84
C PHE A 183 -10.91 -16.49 -13.91
N VAL A 184 -10.49 -15.98 -15.06
CA VAL A 184 -10.05 -14.59 -15.25
C VAL A 184 -11.12 -13.61 -14.78
N ARG A 185 -12.40 -13.87 -15.07
CA ARG A 185 -13.51 -12.98 -14.67
C ARG A 185 -13.74 -12.90 -13.16
N THR A 186 -13.32 -13.91 -12.40
CA THR A 186 -13.45 -13.91 -10.94
C THR A 186 -12.31 -13.22 -10.22
N ILE A 187 -11.21 -12.91 -10.92
CA ILE A 187 -10.00 -12.33 -10.35
C ILE A 187 -10.18 -10.84 -10.08
N ASP A 188 -9.70 -10.42 -8.93
CA ASP A 188 -9.70 -9.02 -8.47
C ASP A 188 -8.30 -8.45 -8.28
N THR A 189 -7.26 -9.23 -8.60
CA THR A 189 -5.86 -8.88 -8.38
C THR A 189 -4.97 -9.56 -9.42
N LEU A 190 -4.08 -8.81 -10.07
CA LEU A 190 -3.07 -9.35 -10.97
C LEU A 190 -1.68 -8.78 -10.65
N TRP A 191 -0.65 -9.53 -11.02
CA TRP A 191 0.74 -9.07 -11.03
C TRP A 191 1.23 -9.02 -12.46
N ILE A 192 1.91 -7.92 -12.81
CA ILE A 192 2.52 -7.71 -14.11
C ILE A 192 4.02 -7.55 -13.94
N GLY A 193 4.79 -8.36 -14.69
CA GLY A 193 6.21 -8.20 -14.92
C GLY A 193 6.43 -7.45 -16.22
N SER A 194 7.31 -6.48 -16.23
CA SER A 194 7.75 -5.72 -17.41
C SER A 194 9.27 -5.57 -17.41
N TYR A 195 9.84 -5.24 -18.55
CA TYR A 195 11.28 -5.18 -18.73
C TYR A 195 11.65 -4.05 -19.68
N ALA A 196 12.69 -3.30 -19.34
CA ALA A 196 13.33 -2.37 -20.26
C ALA A 196 14.79 -2.81 -20.48
N PRO A 197 15.25 -3.00 -21.75
CA PRO A 197 16.63 -3.37 -22.05
C PRO A 197 17.63 -2.39 -21.45
N ASN A 198 18.70 -2.91 -20.84
CA ASN A 198 19.75 -2.16 -20.14
C ASN A 198 19.27 -1.34 -18.91
N VAL A 199 18.03 -1.52 -18.47
CA VAL A 199 17.48 -0.90 -17.27
C VAL A 199 17.19 -1.96 -16.22
N GLY A 200 16.40 -2.99 -16.57
CA GLY A 200 16.05 -4.07 -15.66
C GLY A 200 14.58 -4.49 -15.75
N ALA A 201 14.17 -5.30 -14.81
CA ALA A 201 12.81 -5.80 -14.68
C ALA A 201 12.05 -5.06 -13.56
N ASP A 202 10.72 -4.99 -13.73
CA ASP A 202 9.79 -4.51 -12.71
C ASP A 202 8.67 -5.51 -12.48
N CYS A 203 8.31 -5.72 -11.22
CA CYS A 203 7.10 -6.44 -10.81
C CYS A 203 6.13 -5.46 -10.17
N ASN A 204 4.90 -5.41 -10.65
CA ASN A 204 3.88 -4.50 -10.16
C ASN A 204 2.54 -5.22 -9.93
N HIS A 205 1.79 -4.73 -8.96
CA HIS A 205 0.45 -5.20 -8.63
C HIS A 205 -0.60 -4.31 -9.30
N ARG A 206 -1.70 -4.91 -9.76
CA ARG A 206 -2.93 -4.24 -10.18
C ARG A 206 -4.11 -4.88 -9.47
N GLY A 207 -5.05 -4.08 -9.01
CA GLY A 207 -6.27 -4.56 -8.38
C GLY A 207 -7.50 -3.83 -8.88
N GLY A 208 -8.63 -4.48 -8.75
CA GLY A 208 -9.95 -3.99 -9.13
C GLY A 208 -11.02 -4.84 -8.47
N GLN A 209 -12.27 -4.67 -8.85
CA GLN A 209 -13.33 -5.63 -8.54
C GLN A 209 -13.34 -6.75 -9.59
N PRO A 210 -13.89 -7.95 -9.29
CA PRO A 210 -14.07 -8.97 -10.30
C PRO A 210 -14.71 -8.44 -11.58
N GLY A 211 -14.16 -8.83 -12.73
CA GLY A 211 -14.56 -8.26 -14.03
C GLY A 211 -13.73 -7.03 -14.48
N PHE A 212 -12.81 -6.51 -13.64
CA PHE A 212 -11.89 -5.45 -14.08
C PHE A 212 -10.92 -5.94 -15.17
N ILE A 213 -10.61 -7.25 -15.20
CA ILE A 213 -9.90 -7.89 -16.31
C ILE A 213 -10.92 -8.39 -17.29
N ARG A 214 -10.88 -7.91 -18.52
CA ARG A 214 -11.77 -8.35 -19.62
C ARG A 214 -11.04 -9.33 -20.52
N VAL A 215 -11.73 -10.39 -20.86
CA VAL A 215 -11.28 -11.36 -21.89
C VAL A 215 -11.87 -10.92 -23.21
N ILE A 216 -11.03 -10.38 -24.09
CA ILE A 216 -11.43 -9.90 -25.43
C ILE A 216 -11.50 -11.09 -26.42
N SER A 217 -10.55 -12.01 -26.29
CA SER A 217 -10.51 -13.27 -27.04
C SER A 217 -9.75 -14.32 -26.24
N PRO A 218 -9.73 -15.60 -26.65
CA PRO A 218 -8.92 -16.62 -25.96
C PRO A 218 -7.43 -16.30 -25.82
N SER A 219 -6.90 -15.37 -26.63
CA SER A 219 -5.50 -14.96 -26.62
C SER A 219 -5.28 -13.50 -26.24
N ILE A 220 -6.33 -12.75 -25.89
CA ILE A 220 -6.23 -11.31 -25.56
C ILE A 220 -7.02 -11.02 -24.30
N ILE A 221 -6.35 -10.43 -23.31
CA ILE A 221 -7.00 -9.83 -22.14
C ILE A 221 -6.63 -8.36 -22.04
N GLU A 222 -7.49 -7.57 -21.40
CA GLU A 222 -7.19 -6.16 -21.10
C GLU A 222 -7.64 -5.79 -19.68
N TRP A 223 -7.02 -4.76 -19.14
CA TRP A 223 -7.39 -4.21 -17.82
C TRP A 223 -7.10 -2.72 -17.75
N PRO A 224 -7.80 -1.98 -16.85
CA PRO A 224 -7.61 -0.55 -16.70
C PRO A 224 -6.28 -0.23 -16.00
N GLU A 225 -5.64 0.85 -16.37
CA GLU A 225 -4.58 1.51 -15.63
C GLU A 225 -5.19 2.69 -14.86
N TYR A 226 -5.56 2.44 -13.61
CA TYR A 226 -6.10 3.45 -12.72
C TYR A 226 -5.02 4.45 -12.28
N ARG A 227 -5.43 5.61 -11.79
CA ARG A 227 -4.52 6.67 -11.37
C ARG A 227 -3.65 6.23 -10.18
N GLY A 228 -2.35 6.14 -10.39
CA GLY A 228 -1.32 5.84 -9.38
C GLY A 228 -0.49 7.06 -9.01
N ASN A 229 0.77 6.83 -8.65
CA ASN A 229 1.74 7.87 -8.26
C ASN A 229 2.40 8.63 -9.44
N GLY A 230 2.03 8.33 -10.67
CA GLY A 230 2.57 9.00 -11.86
C GLY A 230 4.00 8.61 -12.26
N MET A 231 4.62 7.65 -11.61
CA MET A 231 5.99 7.22 -11.93
C MET A 231 6.08 6.36 -13.20
N PHE A 232 5.05 5.60 -13.52
CA PHE A 232 4.89 4.81 -14.75
C PHE A 232 5.94 3.72 -15.00
N PHE A 233 6.42 3.03 -13.98
CA PHE A 233 7.39 1.96 -14.12
C PHE A 233 6.99 0.91 -15.17
N THR A 234 5.82 0.28 -15.02
CA THR A 234 5.31 -0.70 -15.99
C THR A 234 5.11 -0.08 -17.38
N SER A 235 4.36 1.04 -17.45
CA SER A 235 4.07 1.68 -18.74
C SER A 235 5.32 2.19 -19.41
N GLY A 236 6.30 2.69 -18.65
CA GLY A 236 7.59 3.12 -19.14
C GLY A 236 8.43 1.98 -19.72
N ASN A 237 8.45 0.85 -19.05
CA ASN A 237 9.08 -0.36 -19.59
C ASN A 237 8.41 -0.78 -20.91
N LEU A 238 7.07 -0.75 -20.96
CA LEU A 238 6.30 -1.12 -22.15
C LEU A 238 6.51 -0.15 -23.33
N GLU A 239 6.82 1.13 -23.09
CA GLU A 239 7.25 2.07 -24.15
C GLU A 239 8.61 1.65 -24.77
N SER A 240 9.45 0.95 -24.02
CA SER A 240 10.78 0.52 -24.47
C SER A 240 10.77 -0.92 -24.99
N CYS A 241 9.95 -1.79 -24.41
CA CYS A 241 9.86 -3.21 -24.75
C CYS A 241 8.47 -3.75 -24.44
N ASP A 242 7.77 -4.25 -25.43
CA ASP A 242 6.40 -4.75 -25.32
C ASP A 242 6.27 -6.11 -24.60
N ARG A 243 7.36 -6.69 -24.13
CA ARG A 243 7.35 -7.99 -23.45
C ARG A 243 6.88 -7.85 -22.02
N ALA A 244 5.92 -8.67 -21.66
CA ALA A 244 5.36 -8.69 -20.31
C ALA A 244 4.98 -10.11 -19.86
N GLY A 245 4.97 -10.30 -18.56
CA GLY A 245 4.40 -11.46 -17.90
C GLY A 245 3.24 -11.04 -17.01
N VAL A 246 2.20 -11.86 -16.95
CA VAL A 246 1.02 -11.60 -16.11
C VAL A 246 0.71 -12.84 -15.29
N THR A 247 0.42 -12.65 -14.01
CA THR A 247 -0.05 -13.74 -13.14
C THR A 247 -1.32 -13.36 -12.42
N LEU A 248 -2.24 -14.30 -12.42
CA LEU A 248 -3.52 -14.25 -11.73
C LEU A 248 -3.54 -15.34 -10.65
N VAL A 249 -3.90 -14.98 -9.43
CA VAL A 249 -4.02 -15.92 -8.31
C VAL A 249 -5.41 -15.84 -7.74
N ASN A 250 -6.07 -17.00 -7.62
CA ASN A 250 -7.26 -17.14 -6.80
C ASN A 250 -6.82 -17.58 -5.40
N PHE A 251 -6.89 -16.66 -4.47
CA PHE A 251 -6.45 -16.83 -3.09
C PHE A 251 -7.33 -17.78 -2.26
N GLU A 252 -8.56 -18.00 -2.68
CA GLU A 252 -9.51 -18.88 -2.00
C GLU A 252 -9.29 -20.36 -2.38
N SER A 253 -8.94 -20.62 -3.66
CA SER A 253 -8.65 -21.98 -4.14
C SER A 253 -7.17 -22.33 -4.13
N GLY A 254 -6.28 -21.33 -4.04
CA GLY A 254 -4.85 -21.53 -4.22
C GLY A 254 -4.45 -21.89 -5.67
N SER A 255 -5.29 -21.56 -6.66
CA SER A 255 -5.03 -21.82 -8.08
C SER A 255 -4.49 -20.57 -8.77
N MET A 256 -3.74 -20.76 -9.86
CA MET A 256 -3.13 -19.64 -10.61
C MET A 256 -3.11 -19.86 -12.11
N ILE A 257 -3.05 -18.76 -12.85
CA ILE A 257 -2.67 -18.71 -14.26
C ILE A 257 -1.47 -17.77 -14.39
N GLN A 258 -0.37 -18.26 -14.94
CA GLN A 258 0.80 -17.48 -15.32
C GLN A 258 0.83 -17.34 -16.83
N MET A 259 1.07 -16.16 -17.34
CA MET A 259 1.07 -15.86 -18.78
C MET A 259 2.31 -15.07 -19.17
N THR A 260 2.86 -15.34 -20.34
CA THR A 260 3.85 -14.48 -21.00
C THR A 260 3.32 -14.03 -22.35
N GLY A 261 3.73 -12.84 -22.79
CA GLY A 261 3.25 -12.29 -24.03
C GLY A 261 3.74 -10.87 -24.32
N ARG A 262 2.90 -10.13 -25.05
CA ARG A 262 3.14 -8.73 -25.39
C ARG A 262 2.07 -7.84 -24.80
N ALA A 263 2.45 -6.74 -24.20
CA ALA A 263 1.56 -5.75 -23.63
C ALA A 263 1.78 -4.39 -24.28
N THR A 264 0.69 -3.69 -24.53
CA THR A 264 0.71 -2.31 -25.00
C THR A 264 -0.17 -1.44 -24.15
N VAL A 265 0.25 -0.20 -23.92
CA VAL A 265 -0.58 0.80 -23.22
C VAL A 265 -1.44 1.53 -24.26
N ASP A 266 -2.74 1.40 -24.15
CA ASP A 266 -3.69 2.21 -24.91
C ASP A 266 -3.92 3.52 -24.14
N TRP A 267 -3.31 4.58 -24.63
CA TRP A 267 -3.41 5.94 -24.09
C TRP A 267 -4.68 6.68 -24.48
N ALA A 268 -5.39 6.17 -25.50
CA ALA A 268 -6.66 6.73 -25.92
C ALA A 268 -7.79 6.19 -25.04
N HIS A 269 -8.23 7.00 -24.09
CA HIS A 269 -9.36 6.60 -23.22
C HIS A 269 -10.66 6.59 -24.03
N ASP A 270 -11.24 5.40 -24.20
CA ASP A 270 -12.48 5.16 -24.92
C ASP A 270 -13.73 5.12 -24.00
N GLY A 271 -13.56 5.45 -22.72
CA GLY A 271 -14.62 5.38 -21.70
C GLY A 271 -15.01 3.95 -21.31
N SER A 272 -14.29 2.92 -21.81
CA SER A 272 -14.63 1.51 -21.57
C SER A 272 -14.43 1.06 -20.12
N TYR A 273 -13.62 1.81 -19.35
CA TYR A 273 -13.39 1.58 -17.92
C TYR A 273 -13.60 2.87 -17.13
N GLU A 274 -14.58 2.86 -16.23
CA GLU A 274 -14.82 3.98 -15.32
C GLU A 274 -13.59 4.22 -14.42
N GLY A 275 -13.20 5.47 -14.25
CA GLY A 275 -12.09 5.89 -13.39
C GLY A 275 -10.69 5.55 -13.94
N ALA A 276 -10.56 5.04 -15.16
CA ALA A 276 -9.29 4.82 -15.82
C ALA A 276 -9.05 5.83 -16.94
N SER A 277 -7.82 6.33 -17.06
CA SER A 277 -7.41 7.23 -18.15
C SER A 277 -6.72 6.49 -19.30
N ARG A 278 -6.46 5.20 -19.14
CA ARG A 278 -5.80 4.32 -20.10
C ARG A 278 -6.04 2.85 -19.73
N LYS A 279 -5.71 1.95 -20.63
CA LYS A 279 -5.76 0.50 -20.39
C LYS A 279 -4.51 -0.19 -20.91
N ILE A 280 -4.23 -1.37 -20.40
CA ILE A 280 -3.23 -2.27 -20.97
C ILE A 280 -3.96 -3.38 -21.73
N VAL A 281 -3.51 -3.64 -22.96
CA VAL A 281 -3.95 -4.75 -23.79
C VAL A 281 -2.80 -5.77 -23.81
N PHE A 282 -3.09 -7.02 -23.44
CA PHE A 282 -2.10 -8.08 -23.33
C PHE A 282 -2.43 -9.24 -24.27
N HIS A 283 -1.52 -9.51 -25.19
CA HIS A 283 -1.57 -10.61 -26.14
C HIS A 283 -0.80 -11.80 -25.59
N ILE A 284 -1.51 -12.86 -25.24
CA ILE A 284 -0.97 -14.09 -24.66
C ILE A 284 -0.20 -14.86 -25.73
N THR A 285 1.07 -15.19 -25.44
CA THR A 285 1.89 -16.08 -26.28
C THR A 285 1.91 -17.50 -25.70
N SER A 286 2.02 -17.60 -24.38
CA SER A 286 1.95 -18.87 -23.64
C SER A 286 1.37 -18.64 -22.26
N LEU A 287 0.71 -19.65 -21.74
CA LEU A 287 0.16 -19.64 -20.38
C LEU A 287 0.36 -20.98 -19.68
N ILE A 288 0.39 -20.94 -18.36
CA ILE A 288 0.46 -22.10 -17.49
C ILE A 288 -0.67 -21.99 -16.47
N ARG A 289 -1.56 -22.97 -16.46
CA ARG A 289 -2.57 -23.16 -15.42
C ARG A 289 -2.05 -24.14 -14.40
N THR A 290 -2.11 -23.77 -13.12
CA THR A 290 -1.80 -24.66 -12.00
C THR A 290 -2.90 -24.54 -10.96
N ASP A 291 -3.62 -25.62 -10.73
CA ASP A 291 -4.67 -25.65 -9.73
C ASP A 291 -4.10 -26.09 -8.38
N ASN A 292 -4.60 -25.47 -7.31
CA ASN A 292 -4.22 -25.78 -5.94
C ASN A 292 -2.69 -25.84 -5.73
N VAL A 293 -1.98 -24.83 -6.23
CA VAL A 293 -0.51 -24.73 -6.16
C VAL A 293 0.00 -24.55 -4.72
N THR A 294 -0.83 -24.01 -3.86
CA THR A 294 -0.49 -23.76 -2.45
C THR A 294 -1.59 -24.25 -1.52
N SER A 295 -1.20 -24.72 -0.33
CA SER A 295 -2.10 -25.05 0.77
C SER A 295 -2.54 -23.82 1.57
N HIS A 296 -1.89 -22.67 1.38
CA HIS A 296 -2.38 -21.43 1.97
C HIS A 296 -3.72 -21.02 1.41
N ARG A 297 -4.57 -20.45 2.27
CA ARG A 297 -5.88 -19.88 1.90
C ARG A 297 -6.05 -18.53 2.55
N TRP A 298 -6.62 -17.60 1.80
CA TRP A 298 -6.91 -16.25 2.27
C TRP A 298 -8.38 -15.94 2.11
N GLN A 299 -8.91 -15.25 3.10
CA GLN A 299 -10.24 -14.64 3.05
C GLN A 299 -10.09 -13.17 2.67
N ARG A 300 -10.90 -12.71 1.71
CA ARG A 300 -11.02 -11.30 1.41
C ARG A 300 -11.73 -10.60 2.56
N LEU A 301 -11.17 -9.49 3.04
CA LEU A 301 -11.74 -8.63 4.07
C LEU A 301 -12.57 -7.52 3.42
N ASP A 302 -11.97 -6.78 2.51
CA ASP A 302 -12.63 -5.70 1.77
C ASP A 302 -11.92 -5.40 0.45
N TYR A 303 -12.63 -4.71 -0.45
CA TYR A 303 -12.04 -4.12 -1.64
C TYR A 303 -11.34 -2.80 -1.31
N SER A 304 -10.35 -2.42 -2.13
CA SER A 304 -9.77 -1.10 -2.03
C SER A 304 -10.83 -0.03 -2.34
N PRO A 305 -10.93 1.05 -1.52
CA PRO A 305 -11.88 2.14 -1.77
C PRO A 305 -11.55 2.90 -3.06
N TYR A 306 -10.36 2.73 -3.58
CA TYR A 306 -9.93 3.31 -4.86
C TYR A 306 -10.39 2.50 -6.07
N ASN A 307 -10.95 1.30 -5.87
CA ASN A 307 -11.46 0.51 -6.99
C ASN A 307 -12.76 1.16 -7.51
N PRO A 308 -12.82 1.56 -8.79
CA PRO A 308 -14.09 1.92 -9.39
C PRO A 308 -15.05 0.74 -9.39
N VAL A 309 -16.34 1.01 -9.29
CA VAL A 309 -17.38 0.00 -9.37
C VAL A 309 -17.47 -0.50 -10.81
N VAL A 310 -17.30 -1.79 -11.04
CA VAL A 310 -17.46 -2.39 -12.37
C VAL A 310 -18.94 -2.60 -12.65
N ALA A 311 -19.46 -1.96 -13.69
CA ALA A 311 -20.86 -2.13 -14.10
C ALA A 311 -21.13 -3.61 -14.43
N GLY A 312 -22.13 -4.21 -13.76
CA GLY A 312 -22.48 -5.63 -13.93
C GLY A 312 -21.69 -6.61 -13.07
N ALA A 313 -20.79 -6.16 -12.19
CA ALA A 313 -20.27 -7.00 -11.12
C ALA A 313 -21.45 -7.40 -10.22
N GLU A 314 -21.66 -8.71 -10.00
CA GLU A 314 -22.55 -9.14 -8.94
C GLU A 314 -21.99 -8.58 -7.62
N ILE A 315 -22.65 -7.58 -7.07
CA ILE A 315 -22.43 -7.12 -5.71
C ILE A 315 -22.95 -8.28 -4.86
N LEU A 316 -22.04 -9.18 -4.47
CA LEU A 316 -22.35 -10.21 -3.48
C LEU A 316 -22.78 -9.45 -2.22
N ASP A 317 -24.07 -9.55 -1.91
CA ASP A 317 -24.80 -9.01 -0.79
C ASP A 317 -23.90 -8.64 0.41
N SER A 318 -23.44 -7.42 0.44
CA SER A 318 -23.39 -6.65 1.64
C SER A 318 -24.33 -5.46 1.40
N GLU A 319 -25.23 -5.18 2.27
CA GLU A 319 -25.92 -3.90 2.34
C GLU A 319 -24.83 -2.83 2.33
N THR A 320 -24.51 -2.31 1.14
CA THR A 320 -23.34 -1.47 0.96
C THR A 320 -23.59 -0.17 1.69
N GLU A 321 -22.92 -0.01 2.80
CA GLU A 321 -22.89 1.20 3.62
C GLU A 321 -22.37 2.40 2.81
N TYR A 322 -21.81 2.15 1.63
CA TYR A 322 -21.16 3.12 0.73
C TYR A 322 -21.56 2.91 -0.75
N PRO A 323 -21.51 4.00 -1.59
CA PRO A 323 -21.15 5.37 -1.21
C PRO A 323 -22.27 6.10 -0.47
N GLN A 324 -21.89 7.06 0.38
CA GLN A 324 -22.84 7.97 1.02
C GLN A 324 -22.58 9.42 0.58
N VAL A 325 -23.61 10.24 0.50
CA VAL A 325 -23.45 11.69 0.31
C VAL A 325 -23.15 12.31 1.66
N ALA A 326 -21.93 12.84 1.81
CA ALA A 326 -21.50 13.57 2.98
C ALA A 326 -21.68 15.07 2.75
N THR A 327 -22.38 15.74 3.69
CA THR A 327 -22.69 17.17 3.59
C THR A 327 -21.85 17.95 4.60
N LEU A 328 -21.12 18.97 4.15
CA LEU A 328 -20.30 19.83 5.00
C LEU A 328 -21.18 20.66 5.94
N ALA A 329 -21.04 20.42 7.24
CA ALA A 329 -21.85 21.05 8.28
C ALA A 329 -21.11 22.09 9.12
N LYS A 330 -19.75 22.00 9.20
CA LYS A 330 -18.94 22.92 10.00
C LYS A 330 -17.53 23.03 9.44
N ILE A 331 -16.95 24.22 9.53
CA ILE A 331 -15.55 24.51 9.26
C ILE A 331 -14.95 25.15 10.52
N VAL A 332 -13.77 24.67 10.94
CA VAL A 332 -13.02 25.20 12.08
C VAL A 332 -11.63 25.55 11.65
N ASP A 333 -11.20 26.76 11.90
CA ASP A 333 -9.80 27.18 11.71
C ASP A 333 -8.96 26.68 12.90
N GLU A 334 -8.07 25.73 12.65
CA GLU A 334 -7.16 25.17 13.67
C GLU A 334 -5.87 26.01 13.77
N SER A 335 -5.38 26.48 12.63
CA SER A 335 -4.25 27.40 12.51
C SER A 335 -4.32 28.14 11.16
N GLU A 336 -3.33 29.02 10.88
CA GLU A 336 -3.25 29.79 9.62
C GLU A 336 -3.37 28.88 8.36
N HIS A 337 -2.88 27.63 8.43
CA HIS A 337 -2.82 26.72 7.30
C HIS A 337 -3.54 25.39 7.51
N VAL A 338 -4.30 25.25 8.59
CA VAL A 338 -5.00 24.01 8.93
C VAL A 338 -6.44 24.30 9.27
N LYS A 339 -7.36 23.60 8.61
CA LYS A 339 -8.80 23.62 8.89
C LYS A 339 -9.34 22.24 9.16
N THR A 340 -10.32 22.15 10.06
CA THR A 340 -11.12 20.95 10.26
C THR A 340 -12.47 21.12 9.59
N PHE A 341 -12.85 20.16 8.76
CA PHE A 341 -14.12 20.10 8.05
C PHE A 341 -14.97 18.98 8.64
N ARG A 342 -16.14 19.31 9.18
CA ARG A 342 -17.11 18.34 9.70
C ARG A 342 -18.18 18.06 8.67
N PHE A 343 -18.30 16.81 8.28
CA PHE A 343 -19.33 16.30 7.39
C PHE A 343 -20.39 15.53 8.17
N VAL A 344 -21.64 15.62 7.73
CA VAL A 344 -22.76 14.81 8.19
C VAL A 344 -23.13 13.83 7.09
N ILE A 345 -23.34 12.58 7.47
CA ILE A 345 -23.74 11.48 6.58
C ILE A 345 -25.12 10.95 6.99
N PRO A 346 -25.93 10.46 6.02
CA PRO A 346 -27.30 10.01 6.30
C PRO A 346 -27.37 8.73 7.13
N ARG A 347 -26.39 7.83 6.99
CA ARG A 347 -26.32 6.56 7.74
C ARG A 347 -25.09 6.54 8.62
N ARG A 348 -25.24 6.06 9.84
CA ARG A 348 -24.12 5.86 10.76
C ARG A 348 -23.11 4.89 10.17
N ILE A 349 -21.85 5.16 10.44
CA ILE A 349 -20.74 4.24 10.12
C ILE A 349 -19.94 3.96 11.38
N ALA A 350 -19.53 2.71 11.54
CA ALA A 350 -18.59 2.32 12.57
C ALA A 350 -17.16 2.54 12.07
N PHE A 351 -16.33 3.19 12.88
CA PHE A 351 -14.90 3.32 12.60
C PHE A 351 -14.10 3.39 13.91
N LEU A 352 -12.84 3.04 13.83
CA LEU A 352 -11.92 3.12 14.95
C LEU A 352 -11.06 4.40 14.86
N PRO A 353 -10.75 5.03 15.98
CA PRO A 353 -9.89 6.22 16.04
C PRO A 353 -8.53 5.98 15.38
N GLY A 354 -8.16 6.86 14.44
CA GLY A 354 -6.97 6.74 13.63
C GLY A 354 -7.21 6.22 12.21
N GLN A 355 -8.39 5.68 11.92
CA GLN A 355 -8.77 5.32 10.56
C GLN A 355 -9.01 6.56 9.68
N TYR A 356 -8.93 6.38 8.37
CA TYR A 356 -9.18 7.43 7.38
C TYR A 356 -10.44 7.17 6.57
N ALA A 357 -11.04 8.25 6.08
CA ALA A 357 -12.14 8.21 5.13
C ALA A 357 -11.64 8.58 3.72
N THR A 358 -12.23 7.93 2.72
CA THR A 358 -12.00 8.24 1.30
C THR A 358 -13.16 9.02 0.75
N PHE A 359 -12.89 10.22 0.22
CA PHE A 359 -13.88 11.11 -0.37
C PHE A 359 -13.64 11.30 -1.87
N GLU A 360 -14.74 11.38 -2.63
CA GLU A 360 -14.75 11.75 -4.03
C GLU A 360 -15.34 13.16 -4.18
N PHE A 361 -14.59 14.02 -4.85
CA PHE A 361 -14.97 15.38 -5.20
C PHE A 361 -15.17 15.47 -6.70
N SER A 362 -16.20 16.16 -7.14
CA SER A 362 -16.49 16.40 -8.55
C SER A 362 -16.34 17.87 -8.91
N ASN A 363 -15.99 18.12 -10.17
CA ASN A 363 -15.93 19.47 -10.76
C ASN A 363 -14.95 20.44 -10.05
N ILE A 364 -13.80 19.93 -9.60
CA ILE A 364 -12.73 20.78 -9.09
C ILE A 364 -12.06 21.48 -10.27
N PRO A 365 -11.96 22.82 -10.29
CA PRO A 365 -11.24 23.54 -11.34
C PRO A 365 -9.80 23.06 -11.46
N ASP A 366 -9.31 22.91 -12.69
CA ASP A 366 -7.95 22.41 -13.01
C ASP A 366 -7.64 20.98 -12.49
N GLY A 367 -8.67 20.27 -11.96
CA GLY A 367 -8.60 18.89 -11.52
C GLY A 367 -9.15 17.91 -12.55
N GLU A 368 -9.00 16.61 -12.23
CA GLU A 368 -9.72 15.57 -12.94
C GLU A 368 -11.23 15.71 -12.70
N PRO A 369 -12.09 15.19 -13.60
CA PRO A 369 -13.54 15.23 -13.39
C PRO A 369 -14.00 14.69 -12.05
N LEU A 370 -13.26 13.72 -11.50
CA LEU A 370 -13.45 13.13 -10.18
C LEU A 370 -12.11 13.08 -9.44
N GLU A 371 -11.99 13.83 -8.35
CA GLU A 371 -10.82 13.81 -7.47
C GLU A 371 -11.09 12.96 -6.23
N VAL A 372 -10.32 11.90 -6.03
CA VAL A 372 -10.44 11.01 -4.87
C VAL A 372 -9.27 11.22 -3.91
N ARG A 373 -9.56 11.52 -2.66
CA ARG A 373 -8.55 11.72 -1.60
C ARG A 373 -8.96 11.05 -0.29
N THR A 374 -7.95 10.79 0.51
CA THR A 374 -8.12 10.24 1.86
C THR A 374 -7.64 11.22 2.90
N TRP A 375 -8.38 11.29 4.01
CA TRP A 375 -7.96 11.98 5.21
C TRP A 375 -8.31 11.17 6.45
N THR A 376 -7.43 11.23 7.45
CA THR A 376 -7.73 10.67 8.77
C THR A 376 -9.00 11.29 9.33
N LEU A 377 -9.84 10.47 9.91
CA LEU A 377 -10.94 10.93 10.75
C LEU A 377 -10.32 11.44 12.06
N SER A 378 -10.23 12.76 12.19
CA SER A 378 -9.49 13.42 13.26
C SER A 378 -10.27 13.51 14.58
N GLU A 379 -11.56 13.18 14.56
CA GLU A 379 -12.40 13.06 15.75
C GLU A 379 -12.80 11.60 15.98
N THR A 380 -13.25 11.32 17.18
CA THR A 380 -13.65 9.98 17.62
C THR A 380 -15.16 9.81 17.45
N PRO A 381 -15.65 8.64 17.03
CA PRO A 381 -17.08 8.38 17.02
C PRO A 381 -17.63 8.43 18.46
N ASN A 382 -18.84 8.96 18.62
CA ASN A 382 -19.49 9.07 19.93
C ASN A 382 -19.83 7.71 20.57
N SER A 383 -19.84 6.66 19.76
CA SER A 383 -20.03 5.28 20.23
C SER A 383 -19.34 4.27 19.33
N ILE A 384 -19.09 3.09 19.87
CA ILE A 384 -18.52 1.95 19.13
C ILE A 384 -19.43 1.50 17.97
N ASN A 385 -20.75 1.79 18.07
CA ASN A 385 -21.72 1.49 17.01
C ASN A 385 -21.73 2.54 15.88
N GLY A 386 -20.75 3.44 15.89
CA GLY A 386 -20.55 4.45 14.86
C GLY A 386 -21.24 5.79 15.13
N ASP A 387 -21.01 6.71 14.21
CA ASP A 387 -21.53 8.06 14.22
C ASP A 387 -22.00 8.45 12.81
N ASN A 388 -22.77 9.53 12.73
CA ASN A 388 -23.16 10.16 11.48
C ASN A 388 -22.41 11.47 11.20
N THR A 389 -21.37 11.77 11.98
CA THR A 389 -20.49 12.92 11.80
C THR A 389 -19.04 12.46 11.58
N LEU A 390 -18.36 13.09 10.63
CA LEU A 390 -16.97 12.80 10.26
C LEU A 390 -16.18 14.10 10.21
N ASP A 391 -15.10 14.17 10.96
CA ASP A 391 -14.18 15.31 10.92
C ASP A 391 -12.89 14.93 10.19
N ILE A 392 -12.52 15.74 9.21
CA ILE A 392 -11.21 15.66 8.57
C ILE A 392 -10.45 16.97 8.81
N THR A 393 -9.19 16.86 9.20
CA THR A 393 -8.32 18.02 9.42
C THR A 393 -7.32 18.11 8.27
N VAL A 394 -7.41 19.19 7.50
CA VAL A 394 -6.70 19.37 6.24
C VAL A 394 -5.72 20.53 6.35
N LYS A 395 -4.45 20.24 6.03
CA LYS A 395 -3.41 21.28 5.91
C LYS A 395 -3.35 21.78 4.49
N ARG A 396 -3.32 23.09 4.30
CA ARG A 396 -3.00 23.74 3.03
C ARG A 396 -1.58 23.40 2.63
N VAL A 397 -1.40 22.82 1.45
CA VAL A 397 -0.09 22.41 0.92
C VAL A 397 0.29 23.32 -0.25
N PRO A 398 1.52 23.85 -0.32
CA PRO A 398 1.97 24.59 -1.50
C PRO A 398 1.72 23.77 -2.79
N ASN A 399 1.10 24.38 -3.78
CA ASN A 399 0.71 23.73 -5.05
C ASN A 399 -0.27 22.54 -4.94
N GLY A 400 -0.86 22.30 -3.77
CA GLY A 400 -1.87 21.26 -3.59
C GLY A 400 -3.21 21.69 -4.20
N LEU A 401 -3.69 20.99 -5.22
CA LEU A 401 -4.94 21.32 -5.91
C LEU A 401 -6.14 21.31 -4.93
N LEU A 402 -6.49 20.13 -4.42
CA LEU A 402 -7.71 19.96 -3.63
C LEU A 402 -7.61 20.54 -2.22
N THR A 403 -6.45 20.49 -1.58
CA THR A 403 -6.26 21.10 -0.25
C THR A 403 -6.43 22.62 -0.29
N ASN A 404 -5.89 23.29 -1.32
CA ASN A 404 -6.06 24.73 -1.51
C ASN A 404 -7.51 25.06 -1.86
N TRP A 405 -8.11 24.31 -2.78
CA TRP A 405 -9.51 24.49 -3.15
C TRP A 405 -10.46 24.37 -1.96
N LEU A 406 -10.29 23.37 -1.10
CA LEU A 406 -11.07 23.20 0.13
C LEU A 406 -10.93 24.40 1.06
N HIS A 407 -9.72 24.91 1.24
CA HIS A 407 -9.47 26.07 2.10
C HIS A 407 -10.11 27.35 1.58
N ASP A 408 -10.20 27.51 0.24
CA ASP A 408 -10.63 28.76 -0.39
C ASP A 408 -12.14 28.74 -0.78
N HIS A 409 -12.69 27.55 -1.07
CA HIS A 409 -14.02 27.45 -1.70
C HIS A 409 -15.01 26.53 -0.97
N ALA A 410 -14.57 25.80 0.08
CA ALA A 410 -15.53 24.96 0.81
C ALA A 410 -16.55 25.81 1.57
N GLU A 411 -17.82 25.54 1.33
CA GLU A 411 -18.96 26.24 1.94
C GLU A 411 -19.88 25.25 2.66
N LEU A 412 -20.57 25.72 3.70
CA LEU A 412 -21.57 24.90 4.41
C LEU A 412 -22.65 24.43 3.43
N GLY A 413 -22.98 23.15 3.52
CA GLY A 413 -23.92 22.52 2.60
C GLY A 413 -23.27 21.89 1.37
N MET A 414 -21.97 22.09 1.14
CA MET A 414 -21.23 21.38 0.09
C MET A 414 -21.37 19.86 0.25
N GLN A 415 -21.62 19.17 -0.85
CA GLN A 415 -21.79 17.73 -0.87
C GLN A 415 -20.61 17.03 -1.56
N VAL A 416 -20.14 15.95 -0.96
CA VAL A 416 -19.10 15.07 -1.50
C VAL A 416 -19.52 13.62 -1.33
N LYS A 417 -18.96 12.69 -2.09
CA LYS A 417 -19.22 11.27 -1.88
C LYS A 417 -18.21 10.68 -0.90
N LEU A 418 -18.69 10.04 0.15
CA LEU A 418 -17.91 9.18 1.02
C LEU A 418 -17.88 7.78 0.42
N LEU A 419 -16.69 7.32 0.02
CA LEU A 419 -16.49 6.03 -0.64
C LEU A 419 -16.19 4.89 0.33
N GLY A 420 -15.75 5.20 1.56
CA GLY A 420 -15.42 4.20 2.57
C GLY A 420 -14.60 4.77 3.71
N VAL A 421 -14.53 3.99 4.81
CA VAL A 421 -13.63 4.24 5.93
C VAL A 421 -12.73 3.03 6.12
N GLN A 422 -11.43 3.26 6.31
CA GLN A 422 -10.41 2.21 6.38
C GLN A 422 -9.17 2.70 7.14
N GLY A 423 -8.16 1.85 7.24
CA GLY A 423 -6.86 2.14 7.85
C GLY A 423 -6.55 1.22 9.00
N GLU A 424 -5.27 0.90 9.12
CA GLU A 424 -4.73 0.09 10.23
C GLU A 424 -3.98 0.96 11.27
N MET A 425 -3.96 2.28 11.06
CA MET A 425 -3.35 3.25 11.95
C MET A 425 -4.23 3.48 13.18
N THR A 426 -4.60 2.40 13.86
CA THR A 426 -5.42 2.42 15.08
C THR A 426 -4.81 1.54 16.16
N ALA A 427 -4.64 2.10 17.36
CA ALA A 427 -4.22 1.38 18.54
C ALA A 427 -5.39 0.70 19.27
N ILE A 428 -6.61 1.16 19.01
CA ILE A 428 -7.83 0.63 19.61
C ILE A 428 -8.34 -0.49 18.72
N ARG A 429 -8.50 -1.68 19.28
CA ARG A 429 -9.04 -2.85 18.58
C ARG A 429 -10.25 -3.38 19.33
N LEU A 430 -11.10 -4.13 18.63
CA LEU A 430 -12.17 -4.87 19.29
C LEU A 430 -11.65 -6.25 19.66
N ASP A 431 -11.79 -6.61 20.91
CA ASP A 431 -11.54 -7.97 21.36
C ASP A 431 -12.52 -8.93 20.68
N ILE A 432 -12.02 -10.02 20.14
CA ILE A 432 -12.79 -10.92 19.28
C ILE A 432 -13.96 -11.58 20.04
N GLU A 433 -13.74 -11.92 21.33
CA GLU A 433 -14.73 -12.64 22.13
C GLU A 433 -15.74 -11.67 22.78
N THR A 434 -15.24 -10.58 23.33
CA THR A 434 -16.06 -9.66 24.13
C THR A 434 -16.62 -8.49 23.32
N GLN A 435 -16.11 -8.26 22.11
CA GLN A 435 -16.43 -7.09 21.26
C GLN A 435 -16.21 -5.75 21.97
N LYS A 436 -15.39 -5.73 23.02
CA LYS A 436 -15.03 -4.51 23.74
C LYS A 436 -13.76 -3.89 23.18
N PRO A 437 -13.64 -2.56 23.21
CA PRO A 437 -12.41 -1.90 22.82
C PRO A 437 -11.28 -2.24 23.79
N VAL A 438 -10.13 -2.60 23.23
CA VAL A 438 -8.88 -2.87 23.94
C VAL A 438 -7.74 -2.08 23.32
N VAL A 439 -6.69 -1.83 24.07
CA VAL A 439 -5.54 -1.00 23.69
C VAL A 439 -4.24 -1.64 24.20
N PRO A 440 -3.10 -1.46 23.49
CA PRO A 440 -1.80 -1.94 23.95
C PRO A 440 -1.42 -1.31 25.30
N LYS A 441 -0.71 -2.08 26.11
CA LYS A 441 -0.26 -1.63 27.43
C LYS A 441 0.74 -0.46 27.37
N HIS A 442 1.57 -0.42 26.33
CA HIS A 442 2.55 0.64 26.08
C HIS A 442 2.42 1.13 24.65
N LEU A 443 2.11 2.39 24.48
CA LEU A 443 1.79 3.02 23.21
C LEU A 443 2.74 4.20 22.96
N LEU A 444 3.43 4.16 21.82
CA LEU A 444 4.29 5.22 21.35
C LEU A 444 3.68 5.85 20.09
N LEU A 445 3.36 7.13 20.16
CA LEU A 445 2.77 7.90 19.07
C LEU A 445 3.78 8.94 18.57
N LEU A 446 4.28 8.78 17.34
CA LEU A 446 5.24 9.69 16.73
C LEU A 446 4.58 10.41 15.55
N SER A 447 4.66 11.72 15.51
CA SER A 447 4.07 12.50 14.43
C SER A 447 4.89 13.73 14.05
N ALA A 448 4.83 14.09 12.76
CA ALA A 448 5.39 15.35 12.26
C ALA A 448 4.37 16.07 11.37
N GLY A 449 4.20 17.37 11.62
CA GLY A 449 3.26 18.20 10.90
C GLY A 449 1.82 17.69 10.99
N ILE A 450 1.08 17.69 9.88
CA ILE A 450 -0.31 17.24 9.84
C ILE A 450 -0.48 15.73 10.14
N GLY A 451 0.60 14.96 10.14
CA GLY A 451 0.61 13.56 10.60
C GLY A 451 0.23 13.37 12.08
N ILE A 452 -0.03 14.45 12.81
CA ILE A 452 -0.61 14.40 14.15
C ILE A 452 -2.05 13.83 14.14
N THR A 453 -2.79 13.94 13.04
CA THR A 453 -4.23 13.64 12.99
C THR A 453 -4.60 12.22 13.42
N PRO A 454 -3.96 11.12 12.97
CA PRO A 454 -4.28 9.79 13.49
C PRO A 454 -3.90 9.61 14.95
N ASN A 455 -2.77 10.16 15.37
CA ASN A 455 -2.33 10.09 16.77
C ASN A 455 -3.29 10.84 17.71
N LEU A 456 -3.76 12.00 17.28
CA LEU A 456 -4.76 12.80 18.01
C LEU A 456 -6.10 12.06 18.12
N ALA A 457 -6.56 11.44 17.01
CA ALA A 457 -7.77 10.63 17.01
C ALA A 457 -7.66 9.44 17.99
N MET A 458 -6.51 8.74 18.01
CA MET A 458 -6.27 7.63 18.95
C MET A 458 -6.30 8.11 20.41
N VAL A 459 -5.64 9.23 20.74
CA VAL A 459 -5.64 9.80 22.09
C VAL A 459 -7.07 10.21 22.53
N ARG A 460 -7.82 10.82 21.62
CA ARG A 460 -9.25 11.16 21.85
C ARG A 460 -10.07 9.90 22.08
N GLY A 461 -9.88 8.87 21.25
CA GLY A 461 -10.59 7.59 21.34
C GLY A 461 -10.31 6.84 22.63
N ILE A 462 -9.05 6.80 23.08
CA ILE A 462 -8.68 6.19 24.37
C ILE A 462 -9.45 6.86 25.50
N GLY A 463 -9.57 8.19 25.48
CA GLY A 463 -10.39 8.90 26.46
C GLY A 463 -11.90 8.64 26.33
N ALA A 464 -12.45 8.67 25.11
CA ALA A 464 -13.86 8.46 24.85
C ALA A 464 -14.35 7.06 25.24
N PHE A 465 -13.51 6.05 25.05
CA PHE A 465 -13.81 4.66 25.43
C PHE A 465 -13.34 4.29 26.85
N SER A 466 -12.88 5.26 27.62
CA SER A 466 -12.42 5.08 29.01
C SER A 466 -11.29 4.05 29.16
N LEU A 467 -10.33 4.08 28.23
CA LEU A 467 -9.18 3.13 28.18
C LEU A 467 -7.89 3.72 28.77
N GLN A 468 -7.90 4.96 29.25
CA GLN A 468 -6.71 5.68 29.71
C GLN A 468 -5.97 5.03 30.88
N ASP A 469 -6.65 4.23 31.68
CA ASP A 469 -6.05 3.48 32.79
C ASP A 469 -5.47 2.12 32.36
N GLN A 470 -5.66 1.73 31.09
CA GLN A 470 -5.20 0.44 30.55
C GLN A 470 -3.89 0.58 29.76
N THR A 471 -3.45 1.81 29.46
CA THR A 471 -2.30 2.06 28.59
C THR A 471 -1.41 3.18 29.11
N ASN A 472 -0.12 3.03 28.92
CA ASN A 472 0.86 4.13 29.09
C ASN A 472 1.21 4.68 27.71
N ILE A 473 0.97 5.95 27.50
CA ILE A 473 1.15 6.61 26.20
C ILE A 473 2.31 7.59 26.27
N THR A 474 3.26 7.46 25.37
CA THR A 474 4.23 8.50 25.05
C THR A 474 3.91 9.05 23.67
N MET A 475 3.51 10.30 23.58
CA MET A 475 3.23 10.98 22.32
C MET A 475 4.28 12.06 22.05
N ILE A 476 4.99 11.91 20.94
CA ILE A 476 5.98 12.90 20.47
C ILE A 476 5.46 13.53 19.19
N HIS A 477 5.29 14.86 19.22
CA HIS A 477 4.86 15.61 18.04
C HIS A 477 5.92 16.63 17.65
N ILE A 478 6.28 16.62 16.38
CA ILE A 478 7.32 17.51 15.81
C ILE A 478 6.67 18.47 14.84
N GLU A 479 6.84 19.76 15.11
CA GLU A 479 6.46 20.82 14.18
C GLU A 479 7.66 21.74 13.89
N ARG A 480 7.56 22.49 12.79
CA ARG A 480 8.61 23.44 12.44
C ARG A 480 8.59 24.64 13.38
N ASP A 481 7.42 25.21 13.61
CA ASP A 481 7.20 26.42 14.39
C ASP A 481 5.98 26.27 15.29
N GLU A 482 5.97 26.95 16.45
CA GLU A 482 4.87 26.89 17.43
C GLU A 482 3.51 27.29 16.85
N LYS A 483 3.47 28.24 15.93
CA LYS A 483 2.24 28.72 15.28
C LYS A 483 1.51 27.66 14.44
N HIS A 484 2.19 26.56 14.12
CA HIS A 484 1.62 25.45 13.35
C HIS A 484 1.05 24.33 14.23
N LEU A 485 1.26 24.41 15.55
CA LEU A 485 0.74 23.42 16.48
C LEU A 485 -0.79 23.47 16.52
N ILE A 486 -1.41 22.34 16.33
CA ILE A 486 -2.85 22.16 16.51
C ILE A 486 -3.12 21.33 17.75
N SER A 487 -4.28 21.55 18.40
CA SER A 487 -4.73 20.81 19.60
C SER A 487 -3.74 20.79 20.79
N GLN A 488 -2.72 21.66 20.82
CA GLN A 488 -1.68 21.68 21.88
C GLN A 488 -2.28 21.82 23.28
N SER A 489 -3.22 22.76 23.44
CA SER A 489 -3.88 23.00 24.74
C SER A 489 -4.69 21.78 25.22
N GLU A 490 -5.27 21.01 24.32
CA GLU A 490 -5.95 19.76 24.63
C GLU A 490 -4.96 18.70 25.13
N LEU A 491 -3.86 18.50 24.39
CA LEU A 491 -2.84 17.49 24.73
C LEU A 491 -2.13 17.78 26.05
N LEU A 492 -1.80 19.05 26.30
CA LEU A 492 -1.22 19.47 27.59
C LEU A 492 -2.17 19.26 28.77
N ARG A 493 -3.46 19.58 28.62
CA ARG A 493 -4.47 19.30 29.66
C ARG A 493 -4.59 17.79 29.94
N ARG A 494 -4.51 16.95 28.90
CA ARG A 494 -4.54 15.50 29.07
C ARG A 494 -3.31 15.01 29.84
N ALA A 495 -2.13 15.51 29.51
CA ALA A 495 -0.89 15.19 30.23
C ALA A 495 -0.91 15.61 31.69
N MET A 496 -1.57 16.72 32.01
CA MET A 496 -1.76 17.15 33.41
C MET A 496 -2.75 16.29 34.19
N ASN A 497 -3.80 15.78 33.51
CA ASN A 497 -4.88 15.04 34.17
C ASN A 497 -4.65 13.53 34.23
N TYR A 498 -3.82 12.98 33.34
CA TYR A 498 -3.58 11.54 33.23
C TYR A 498 -2.08 11.22 33.34
N PRO A 499 -1.60 10.72 34.49
CA PRO A 499 -0.18 10.37 34.68
C PRO A 499 0.37 9.34 33.69
N SER A 500 -0.52 8.53 33.09
CA SER A 500 -0.20 7.55 32.04
C SER A 500 -0.01 8.16 30.64
N PHE A 501 -0.23 9.48 30.48
CA PHE A 501 -0.07 10.18 29.20
C PHE A 501 1.07 11.18 29.26
N ASN A 502 2.17 10.90 28.57
CA ASN A 502 3.31 11.78 28.40
C ASN A 502 3.29 12.44 27.02
N TYR A 503 3.19 13.77 26.96
CA TYR A 503 3.20 14.54 25.71
C TYR A 503 4.49 15.35 25.58
N ILE A 504 5.24 15.09 24.51
CA ILE A 504 6.50 15.78 24.17
C ILE A 504 6.31 16.51 22.86
N ASN A 505 6.53 17.80 22.88
CA ASN A 505 6.48 18.66 21.70
C ASN A 505 7.90 19.12 21.34
N ILE A 506 8.27 18.98 20.06
CA ILE A 506 9.57 19.38 19.52
C ILE A 506 9.36 20.43 18.43
N ILE A 507 9.90 21.62 18.63
CA ILE A 507 9.92 22.68 17.62
C ILE A 507 11.25 22.61 16.87
N SER A 508 11.24 22.05 15.67
CA SER A 508 12.45 21.71 14.93
C SER A 508 13.27 22.92 14.47
N SER A 509 12.66 24.10 14.31
CA SER A 509 13.40 25.35 14.04
C SER A 509 14.27 25.80 15.22
N ARG A 510 13.97 25.36 16.45
CA ARG A 510 14.72 25.73 17.67
C ARG A 510 15.55 24.58 18.23
N GLN A 511 15.03 23.37 18.21
CA GLN A 511 15.60 22.19 18.88
C GLN A 511 16.31 21.23 17.92
N GLY A 512 16.20 21.47 16.59
CA GLY A 512 16.68 20.53 15.58
C GLY A 512 15.75 19.33 15.38
N ARG A 513 16.20 18.36 14.60
CA ARG A 513 15.47 17.11 14.35
C ARG A 513 15.61 16.15 15.53
N LEU A 514 14.61 15.32 15.76
CA LEU A 514 14.69 14.23 16.71
C LEU A 514 15.77 13.24 16.25
N THR A 515 16.69 12.93 17.14
CA THR A 515 17.79 11.97 16.91
C THR A 515 17.49 10.63 17.60
N GLU A 516 18.20 9.58 17.20
CA GLU A 516 18.12 8.26 17.81
C GLU A 516 18.40 8.31 19.32
N ASP A 517 19.49 8.94 19.72
CA ASP A 517 19.86 9.12 21.14
C ASP A 517 18.80 9.86 21.98
N ALA A 518 18.11 10.82 21.36
CA ALA A 518 17.03 11.56 22.01
C ALA A 518 15.77 10.68 22.15
N LEU A 519 15.49 9.88 21.14
CA LEU A 519 14.36 8.94 21.14
C LEU A 519 14.57 7.84 22.18
N GLU A 520 15.75 7.22 22.25
CA GLU A 520 16.10 6.19 23.23
C GLU A 520 15.90 6.66 24.68
N LYS A 521 16.24 7.91 24.98
CA LYS A 521 16.07 8.49 26.32
C LYS A 521 14.62 8.65 26.76
N VAL A 522 13.69 8.77 25.83
CA VAL A 522 12.27 9.04 26.13
C VAL A 522 11.35 7.85 25.87
N VAL A 523 11.88 6.78 25.27
CA VAL A 523 11.13 5.53 25.01
C VAL A 523 11.54 4.45 26.01
N PRO A 524 10.83 4.32 27.13
CA PRO A 524 11.12 3.29 28.11
C PRO A 524 10.72 1.90 27.57
N ASN A 525 11.55 0.88 27.85
CA ASN A 525 11.25 -0.50 27.49
C ASN A 525 10.86 -0.69 26.02
N ALA A 526 11.73 -0.27 25.11
CA ALA A 526 11.46 -0.25 23.65
C ALA A 526 10.84 -1.56 23.13
N ALA A 527 11.32 -2.73 23.57
CA ALA A 527 10.80 -4.03 23.16
C ALA A 527 9.30 -4.26 23.46
N SER A 528 8.71 -3.50 24.39
CA SER A 528 7.30 -3.62 24.78
C SER A 528 6.40 -2.57 24.13
N GLN A 529 6.97 -1.62 23.39
CA GLN A 529 6.21 -0.54 22.75
C GLN A 529 5.49 -1.01 21.49
N GLN A 530 4.27 -0.55 21.32
CA GLN A 530 3.59 -0.56 20.04
C GLN A 530 3.61 0.87 19.49
N ALA A 531 4.29 1.05 18.36
CA ALA A 531 4.58 2.37 17.81
C ALA A 531 3.72 2.71 16.59
N TYR A 532 3.21 3.93 16.56
CA TYR A 532 2.42 4.49 15.45
C TYR A 532 3.08 5.78 14.97
N ILE A 533 3.49 5.79 13.71
CA ILE A 533 4.28 6.87 13.11
C ILE A 533 3.53 7.46 11.92
N CYS A 534 3.29 8.77 11.92
CA CYS A 534 2.69 9.45 10.78
C CYS A 534 3.34 10.82 10.54
N GLY A 535 3.63 11.12 9.27
CA GLY A 535 4.29 12.36 8.85
C GLY A 535 4.93 12.22 7.49
N PRO A 536 5.83 13.15 7.10
CA PRO A 536 6.57 13.06 5.84
C PRO A 536 7.32 11.73 5.69
N THR A 537 7.43 11.24 4.46
CA THR A 537 8.02 9.91 4.15
C THR A 537 9.41 9.74 4.78
N GLN A 538 10.28 10.76 4.70
CA GLN A 538 11.62 10.67 5.30
C GLN A 538 11.56 10.59 6.83
N PHE A 539 10.67 11.34 7.48
CA PHE A 539 10.47 11.27 8.93
C PHE A 539 10.02 9.86 9.37
N MET A 540 9.05 9.28 8.66
CA MET A 540 8.57 7.93 8.99
C MET A 540 9.68 6.89 8.84
N ARG A 541 10.52 7.01 7.81
CA ARG A 541 11.68 6.15 7.60
C ARG A 541 12.68 6.27 8.75
N ASP A 542 13.16 7.49 9.02
CA ASP A 542 14.14 7.75 10.07
C ASP A 542 13.65 7.22 11.44
N MET A 543 12.39 7.51 11.78
CA MET A 543 11.80 7.05 13.05
C MET A 543 11.64 5.54 13.11
N THR A 544 11.28 4.89 12.01
CA THR A 544 11.19 3.43 11.96
C THR A 544 12.56 2.79 12.16
N GLU A 545 13.60 3.32 11.50
CA GLU A 545 14.97 2.84 11.65
C GLU A 545 15.48 3.02 13.09
N TYR A 546 15.27 4.20 13.68
CA TYR A 546 15.66 4.47 15.07
C TYR A 546 14.92 3.57 16.08
N LEU A 547 13.62 3.33 15.89
CA LEU A 547 12.86 2.46 16.77
C LEU A 547 13.33 0.99 16.71
N VAL A 548 13.64 0.51 15.52
CA VAL A 548 14.17 -0.85 15.35
C VAL A 548 15.54 -0.97 16.00
N SER A 549 16.42 0.03 15.83
CA SER A 549 17.79 0.01 16.42
C SER A 549 17.77 0.01 17.94
N ILE A 550 16.82 0.73 18.57
CA ILE A 550 16.66 0.74 20.03
C ILE A 550 15.83 -0.46 20.56
N GLY A 551 15.42 -1.39 19.70
CA GLY A 551 14.84 -2.67 20.07
C GLY A 551 13.31 -2.77 20.01
N VAL A 552 12.59 -1.82 19.38
CA VAL A 552 11.14 -1.97 19.11
C VAL A 552 10.97 -3.03 18.00
N PRO A 553 10.19 -4.09 18.21
CA PRO A 553 9.95 -5.09 17.18
C PRO A 553 9.30 -4.47 15.94
N ALA A 554 9.86 -4.71 14.75
CA ALA A 554 9.34 -4.13 13.50
C ALA A 554 7.87 -4.48 13.24
N ALA A 555 7.41 -5.65 13.69
CA ALA A 555 6.01 -6.05 13.62
C ALA A 555 5.07 -5.21 14.52
N GLN A 556 5.61 -4.45 15.46
CA GLN A 556 4.88 -3.54 16.35
C GLN A 556 4.98 -2.07 15.90
N ILE A 557 5.58 -1.79 14.74
CA ILE A 557 5.69 -0.45 14.16
C ILE A 557 4.69 -0.29 13.03
N TYR A 558 3.77 0.66 13.16
CA TYR A 558 2.73 0.98 12.19
C TYR A 558 2.99 2.36 11.60
N THR A 559 2.95 2.45 10.28
CA THR A 559 3.15 3.71 9.57
C THR A 559 2.03 3.94 8.59
N GLU A 560 1.59 5.20 8.44
CA GLU A 560 0.63 5.58 7.42
C GLU A 560 1.11 6.85 6.69
N SER A 561 1.15 6.77 5.35
CA SER A 561 1.57 7.90 4.50
C SER A 561 0.38 8.47 3.76
N PHE A 562 0.22 9.79 3.82
CA PHE A 562 -0.77 10.56 3.07
C PHE A 562 -0.17 11.30 1.87
N GLU A 563 1.11 11.07 1.55
CA GLU A 563 1.74 11.59 0.33
C GLU A 563 1.32 10.72 -0.87
N PHE A 564 0.50 11.28 -1.75
CA PHE A 564 0.01 10.64 -2.96
C PHE A 564 0.26 11.51 -4.19
#